data_57cbc3a9944eb640647927755a3e630d
#
_entry.id   57cbc3a9944eb640647927755a3e630d
#
_cell.length_a   1.000
_cell.length_b   1.000
_cell.length_c   1.000
_cell.angle_alpha   90.00
_cell.angle_beta   90.00
_cell.angle_gamma   90.00
#
_symmetry.space_group_name_H-M   'P 1'
#
loop_
_entity.id
_entity.type
_entity.pdbx_description
1 polymer ?
#
loop_
_entity_poly.entity_id
_entity_poly.type
_entity_poly.pdbx_seq_one_letter_code
_entity_poly.pdbx_strand_id
1 'polypeptide(L)'
;TPFPETYIRTFTDADGTTARIGFIGLTLPFNKAAFVTYTDVFTAAQKYYDQLKDSCDAVVAITHQAMDDDIKLARQIPGLALIIGGHEHERHYAKIGNVYITKADANAKSAYIIKLNLNKKDHALTIKADIIDVNEKVAIDAATDVVVQKWTGIANKSYASLGFDATKVCMQNGEPLDGREAYIRTQQTNFTRLIVSSIEKASPAADVAIVNSGSIRVDDILQMPVTQYDVIRSLPFGGSIMEVDMKGSLLIKI
;
A
#
# COMPACT_ATOMS: atom_id res chain seq x y z
N THR A 1 -17.09 -2.17 -18.19
CA THR A 1 -18.17 -2.20 -17.21
C THR A 1 -17.69 -1.41 -15.99
N PRO A 2 -18.43 -0.42 -15.48
CA PRO A 2 -18.05 0.29 -14.28
C PRO A 2 -18.01 -0.68 -13.10
N PHE A 3 -17.12 -0.42 -12.15
CA PHE A 3 -17.11 -1.16 -10.88
C PHE A 3 -18.41 -0.86 -10.11
N PRO A 4 -18.97 -1.86 -9.38
CA PRO A 4 -20.14 -1.62 -8.56
C PRO A 4 -19.82 -0.65 -7.42
N GLU A 5 -20.75 0.21 -7.08
CA GLU A 5 -20.62 1.16 -5.96
C GLU A 5 -20.64 0.46 -4.60
N THR A 6 -21.36 -0.67 -4.51
CA THR A 6 -21.46 -1.55 -3.34
C THR A 6 -21.39 -3.01 -3.77
N TYR A 7 -21.00 -3.86 -2.86
CA TYR A 7 -20.97 -5.30 -3.11
C TYR A 7 -21.55 -6.04 -1.91
N ILE A 8 -22.45 -7.00 -2.16
CA ILE A 8 -23.01 -7.87 -1.12
C ILE A 8 -22.56 -9.30 -1.37
N ARG A 9 -21.97 -9.92 -0.37
CA ARG A 9 -21.64 -11.34 -0.40
C ARG A 9 -22.47 -12.10 0.61
N THR A 10 -23.10 -13.18 0.15
CA THR A 10 -23.80 -14.12 1.01
C THR A 10 -22.88 -15.31 1.30
N PHE A 11 -22.74 -15.63 2.56
CA PHE A 11 -22.06 -16.81 3.05
C PHE A 11 -23.12 -17.80 3.56
N THR A 12 -22.92 -19.06 3.32
CA THR A 12 -23.82 -20.13 3.79
C THR A 12 -23.02 -21.10 4.64
N ASP A 13 -23.43 -21.33 5.85
CA ASP A 13 -22.82 -22.30 6.75
C ASP A 13 -23.31 -23.74 6.46
N ALA A 14 -22.68 -24.72 7.08
CA ALA A 14 -22.96 -26.14 6.87
C ALA A 14 -24.41 -26.56 7.21
N ASP A 15 -25.05 -25.84 8.11
CA ASP A 15 -26.46 -26.04 8.50
C ASP A 15 -27.47 -25.29 7.61
N GLY A 16 -26.99 -24.59 6.56
CA GLY A 16 -27.81 -23.79 5.65
C GLY A 16 -28.06 -22.34 6.16
N THR A 17 -27.58 -21.98 7.34
CA THR A 17 -27.68 -20.61 7.83
C THR A 17 -26.88 -19.66 6.94
N THR A 18 -27.48 -18.52 6.58
CA THR A 18 -26.84 -17.54 5.71
C THR A 18 -26.49 -16.26 6.44
N ALA A 19 -25.37 -15.65 6.07
CA ALA A 19 -24.97 -14.30 6.48
C ALA A 19 -24.69 -13.44 5.26
N ARG A 20 -25.19 -12.20 5.26
CA ARG A 20 -24.98 -11.23 4.18
C ARG A 20 -24.06 -10.12 4.67
N ILE A 21 -22.91 -9.97 4.04
CA ILE A 21 -21.94 -8.91 4.34
C ILE A 21 -21.93 -7.92 3.19
N GLY A 22 -22.21 -6.66 3.51
CA GLY A 22 -22.14 -5.54 2.58
C GLY A 22 -20.74 -4.92 2.59
N PHE A 23 -20.24 -4.54 1.42
CA PHE A 23 -18.95 -3.88 1.26
C PHE A 23 -19.12 -2.53 0.57
N ILE A 24 -18.43 -1.50 1.06
CA ILE A 24 -18.29 -0.19 0.44
C ILE A 24 -16.80 0.10 0.22
N GLY A 25 -16.45 0.64 -0.94
CA GLY A 25 -15.07 1.05 -1.26
C GLY A 25 -14.91 2.56 -1.19
N LEU A 26 -13.89 3.05 -0.50
CA LEU A 26 -13.61 4.47 -0.31
C LEU A 26 -12.14 4.78 -0.57
N THR A 27 -11.88 5.89 -1.25
CA THR A 27 -10.50 6.32 -1.53
C THR A 27 -10.35 7.83 -1.32
N LEU A 28 -9.17 8.24 -0.89
CA LEU A 28 -8.83 9.66 -0.75
C LEU A 28 -8.80 10.36 -2.12
N PRO A 29 -9.16 11.65 -2.22
CA PRO A 29 -9.19 12.42 -3.46
C PRO A 29 -7.77 12.90 -3.83
N PHE A 30 -6.91 11.99 -4.25
CA PHE A 30 -5.50 12.25 -4.51
C PHE A 30 -5.21 12.68 -5.96
N ASN A 31 -5.81 12.01 -6.94
CA ASN A 31 -5.53 12.27 -8.34
C ASN A 31 -6.31 13.51 -8.82
N LYS A 32 -5.59 14.55 -9.23
CA LYS A 32 -6.17 15.81 -9.70
C LYS A 32 -6.29 15.89 -11.23
N ALA A 33 -6.19 14.77 -11.94
CA ALA A 33 -6.37 14.75 -13.39
C ALA A 33 -7.80 15.19 -13.78
N ALA A 34 -7.93 15.96 -14.86
CA ALA A 34 -9.20 16.54 -15.29
C ALA A 34 -10.30 15.51 -15.62
N PHE A 35 -9.91 14.25 -15.87
CA PHE A 35 -10.84 13.15 -16.15
C PHE A 35 -11.26 12.38 -14.90
N VAL A 36 -10.79 12.78 -13.69
CA VAL A 36 -11.16 12.14 -12.41
C VAL A 36 -12.02 13.08 -11.61
N THR A 37 -13.22 12.62 -11.24
CA THR A 37 -14.14 13.35 -10.36
C THR A 37 -14.31 12.57 -9.07
N TYR A 38 -14.17 13.24 -7.95
CA TYR A 38 -14.37 12.67 -6.61
C TYR A 38 -15.67 13.19 -6.00
N THR A 39 -16.40 12.33 -5.34
CA THR A 39 -17.42 12.69 -4.34
C THR A 39 -16.75 12.79 -2.97
N ASP A 40 -17.35 13.59 -2.08
CA ASP A 40 -16.90 13.60 -0.69
C ASP A 40 -17.02 12.22 -0.07
N VAL A 41 -15.93 11.75 0.52
CA VAL A 41 -15.77 10.37 1.03
C VAL A 41 -16.79 10.06 2.11
N PHE A 42 -17.02 11.00 3.03
CA PHE A 42 -17.93 10.79 4.16
C PHE A 42 -19.40 10.79 3.74
N THR A 43 -19.74 11.64 2.80
CA THR A 43 -21.09 11.67 2.18
C THR A 43 -21.35 10.39 1.40
N ALA A 44 -20.38 9.91 0.61
CA ALA A 44 -20.48 8.67 -0.13
C ALA A 44 -20.62 7.46 0.82
N ALA A 45 -19.78 7.42 1.86
CA ALA A 45 -19.83 6.36 2.86
C ALA A 45 -21.20 6.27 3.55
N GLN A 46 -21.76 7.40 3.99
CA GLN A 46 -23.08 7.44 4.61
C GLN A 46 -24.16 6.95 3.67
N LYS A 47 -24.17 7.46 2.42
CA LYS A 47 -25.11 7.04 1.38
C LYS A 47 -25.10 5.53 1.18
N TYR A 48 -23.94 4.92 1.01
CA TYR A 48 -23.84 3.49 0.72
C TYR A 48 -24.05 2.62 1.96
N TYR A 49 -23.68 3.10 3.15
CA TYR A 49 -24.06 2.45 4.40
C TYR A 49 -25.58 2.38 4.57
N ASP A 50 -26.28 3.49 4.34
CA ASP A 50 -27.76 3.54 4.44
C ASP A 50 -28.45 2.62 3.44
N GLN A 51 -27.87 2.40 2.26
CA GLN A 51 -28.38 1.43 1.28
C GLN A 51 -28.21 -0.03 1.70
N LEU A 52 -27.19 -0.34 2.51
CA LEU A 52 -26.80 -1.71 2.86
C LEU A 52 -27.29 -2.15 4.23
N LYS A 53 -27.40 -1.25 5.21
CA LYS A 53 -27.59 -1.54 6.63
C LYS A 53 -28.80 -2.41 6.94
N ASP A 54 -29.90 -2.23 6.19
CA ASP A 54 -31.16 -2.96 6.42
C ASP A 54 -31.23 -4.29 5.65
N SER A 55 -30.29 -4.50 4.71
CA SER A 55 -30.25 -5.69 3.86
C SER A 55 -29.05 -6.61 4.14
N CYS A 56 -28.14 -6.21 5.01
CA CYS A 56 -26.94 -6.94 5.38
C CYS A 56 -26.85 -7.14 6.88
N ASP A 57 -26.26 -8.27 7.29
CA ASP A 57 -26.01 -8.56 8.71
C ASP A 57 -24.80 -7.75 9.26
N ALA A 58 -23.89 -7.34 8.36
CA ALA A 58 -22.80 -6.43 8.69
C ALA A 58 -22.40 -5.63 7.45
N VAL A 59 -21.89 -4.40 7.66
CA VAL A 59 -21.31 -3.56 6.61
C VAL A 59 -19.85 -3.31 6.93
N VAL A 60 -19.00 -3.55 5.93
CA VAL A 60 -17.53 -3.38 5.98
C VAL A 60 -17.11 -2.31 5.01
N ALA A 61 -16.30 -1.37 5.44
CA ALA A 61 -15.65 -0.40 4.57
C ALA A 61 -14.24 -0.90 4.19
N ILE A 62 -13.93 -0.83 2.90
CA ILE A 62 -12.57 -1.03 2.36
C ILE A 62 -12.06 0.35 2.00
N THR A 63 -11.00 0.81 2.68
CA THR A 63 -10.57 2.21 2.58
C THR A 63 -9.12 2.32 2.09
N HIS A 64 -8.84 3.39 1.33
CA HIS A 64 -7.50 3.87 1.08
C HIS A 64 -7.45 5.35 1.45
N GLN A 65 -7.33 5.64 2.73
CA GLN A 65 -7.30 6.99 3.30
C GLN A 65 -6.48 7.03 4.59
N ALA A 66 -6.19 8.24 5.10
CA ALA A 66 -5.42 8.39 6.32
C ALA A 66 -6.14 7.78 7.54
N MET A 67 -5.38 7.33 8.52
CA MET A 67 -5.91 6.72 9.75
C MET A 67 -6.87 7.64 10.49
N ASP A 68 -6.58 8.95 10.53
CA ASP A 68 -7.45 9.95 11.14
C ASP A 68 -8.81 10.06 10.44
N ASP A 69 -8.84 9.90 9.12
CA ASP A 69 -10.09 9.87 8.35
C ASP A 69 -10.86 8.56 8.57
N ASP A 70 -10.18 7.43 8.73
CA ASP A 70 -10.83 6.16 9.11
C ASP A 70 -11.43 6.24 10.53
N ILE A 71 -10.74 6.88 11.47
CA ILE A 71 -11.26 7.15 12.82
C ILE A 71 -12.49 8.07 12.77
N LYS A 72 -12.46 9.12 11.95
CA LYS A 72 -13.57 10.03 11.75
C LYS A 72 -14.76 9.30 11.11
N LEU A 73 -14.51 8.46 10.12
CA LEU A 73 -15.52 7.61 9.48
C LEU A 73 -16.21 6.68 10.49
N ALA A 74 -15.42 6.00 11.34
CA ALA A 74 -15.94 5.12 12.37
C ALA A 74 -16.82 5.86 13.40
N ARG A 75 -16.50 7.11 13.74
CA ARG A 75 -17.32 7.96 14.62
C ARG A 75 -18.60 8.43 13.93
N GLN A 76 -18.54 8.75 12.65
CA GLN A 76 -19.69 9.22 11.86
C GLN A 76 -20.69 8.08 11.60
N ILE A 77 -20.21 6.87 11.33
CA ILE A 77 -21.04 5.70 11.00
C ILE A 77 -20.75 4.57 12.01
N PRO A 78 -21.25 4.69 13.24
CA PRO A 78 -20.98 3.71 14.31
C PRO A 78 -21.60 2.33 14.07
N GLY A 79 -22.45 2.19 13.06
CA GLY A 79 -23.03 0.93 12.60
C GLY A 79 -22.14 0.16 11.63
N LEU A 80 -21.03 0.70 11.16
CA LEU A 80 -20.00 -0.10 10.47
C LEU A 80 -19.46 -1.18 11.42
N ALA A 81 -19.27 -2.38 10.90
CA ALA A 81 -18.68 -3.46 11.66
C ALA A 81 -17.14 -3.35 11.68
N LEU A 82 -16.56 -3.03 10.52
CA LEU A 82 -15.14 -3.10 10.29
C LEU A 82 -14.72 -2.13 9.18
N ILE A 83 -13.55 -1.52 9.34
CA ILE A 83 -12.82 -0.79 8.31
C ILE A 83 -11.52 -1.56 8.05
N ILE A 84 -11.34 -1.99 6.80
CA ILE A 84 -10.10 -2.60 6.30
C ILE A 84 -9.41 -1.56 5.43
N GLY A 85 -8.32 -1.00 5.94
CA GLY A 85 -7.66 0.15 5.31
C GLY A 85 -6.24 -0.14 4.80
N GLY A 86 -5.68 0.88 4.19
CA GLY A 86 -4.29 0.97 3.75
C GLY A 86 -3.86 2.44 3.79
N HIS A 87 -2.87 2.83 3.00
CA HIS A 87 -2.34 4.17 2.77
C HIS A 87 -1.03 4.47 3.50
N GLU A 88 -0.93 4.32 4.82
CA GLU A 88 0.26 4.71 5.59
C GLU A 88 1.45 3.77 5.39
N HIS A 89 1.25 2.59 4.80
CA HIS A 89 2.26 1.53 4.65
C HIS A 89 2.73 0.91 5.98
N GLU A 90 2.08 1.27 7.08
CA GLU A 90 2.38 0.78 8.43
C GLU A 90 1.16 0.08 9.03
N ARG A 91 1.42 -0.83 9.97
CA ARG A 91 0.32 -1.51 10.68
C ARG A 91 -0.38 -0.59 11.66
N HIS A 92 -1.69 -0.54 11.56
CA HIS A 92 -2.55 0.14 12.52
C HIS A 92 -3.69 -0.76 12.98
N TYR A 93 -4.07 -0.58 14.22
CA TYR A 93 -5.25 -1.19 14.82
C TYR A 93 -5.92 -0.20 15.75
N ALA A 94 -7.20 -0.02 15.58
CA ALA A 94 -8.03 0.76 16.51
C ALA A 94 -9.42 0.15 16.66
N LYS A 95 -10.05 0.48 17.77
CA LYS A 95 -11.47 0.20 18.01
C LYS A 95 -12.15 1.49 18.47
N ILE A 96 -13.08 1.99 17.64
CA ILE A 96 -13.82 3.22 17.89
C ILE A 96 -15.28 2.85 18.13
N GLY A 97 -15.72 2.86 19.40
CA GLY A 97 -16.99 2.26 19.76
C GLY A 97 -17.01 0.78 19.42
N ASN A 98 -17.90 0.37 18.52
CA ASN A 98 -17.99 -1.02 18.02
C ASN A 98 -17.28 -1.24 16.68
N VAL A 99 -16.74 -0.18 16.05
CA VAL A 99 -16.10 -0.26 14.76
C VAL A 99 -14.61 -0.61 14.93
N TYR A 100 -14.19 -1.69 14.29
CA TYR A 100 -12.78 -2.08 14.23
C TYR A 100 -12.12 -1.44 13.01
N ILE A 101 -10.87 -0.99 13.16
CA ILE A 101 -10.05 -0.47 12.06
C ILE A 101 -8.76 -1.28 12.02
N THR A 102 -8.43 -1.82 10.85
CA THR A 102 -7.24 -2.64 10.65
C THR A 102 -6.51 -2.20 9.39
N LYS A 103 -5.20 -1.97 9.49
CA LYS A 103 -4.31 -1.74 8.35
C LYS A 103 -3.06 -2.59 8.55
N ALA A 104 -2.69 -3.40 7.57
CA ALA A 104 -1.46 -4.19 7.58
C ALA A 104 -0.28 -3.37 7.04
N ASP A 105 0.94 -3.85 7.25
CA ASP A 105 2.14 -3.25 6.66
C ASP A 105 2.10 -3.34 5.13
N ALA A 106 2.77 -2.40 4.46
CA ALA A 106 2.95 -2.44 3.02
C ALA A 106 3.77 -3.66 2.56
N ASN A 107 3.73 -3.92 1.24
CA ASN A 107 4.54 -4.96 0.58
C ASN A 107 4.28 -6.38 1.10
N ALA A 108 3.06 -6.65 1.60
CA ALA A 108 2.66 -7.93 2.17
C ALA A 108 3.57 -8.42 3.32
N LYS A 109 4.22 -7.51 4.05
CA LYS A 109 5.05 -7.88 5.23
C LYS A 109 4.21 -8.44 6.37
N SER A 110 2.94 -8.07 6.43
CA SER A 110 1.98 -8.64 7.37
C SER A 110 0.58 -8.77 6.76
N ALA A 111 -0.27 -9.56 7.39
CA ALA A 111 -1.67 -9.71 7.02
C ALA A 111 -2.55 -9.81 8.27
N TYR A 112 -3.72 -9.17 8.25
CA TYR A 112 -4.75 -9.40 9.24
C TYR A 112 -5.62 -10.59 8.85
N ILE A 113 -5.77 -11.54 9.76
CA ILE A 113 -6.77 -12.61 9.68
C ILE A 113 -7.95 -12.19 10.53
N ILE A 114 -9.04 -11.81 9.86
CA ILE A 114 -10.22 -11.26 10.53
C ILE A 114 -11.33 -12.29 10.50
N LYS A 115 -11.81 -12.66 11.68
CA LYS A 115 -12.95 -13.56 11.86
C LYS A 115 -14.16 -12.77 12.33
N LEU A 116 -15.24 -12.82 11.55
CA LEU A 116 -16.54 -12.29 11.89
C LEU A 116 -17.44 -13.47 12.32
N ASN A 117 -17.89 -13.47 13.57
CA ASN A 117 -18.84 -14.46 14.06
C ASN A 117 -20.17 -13.76 14.28
N LEU A 118 -21.17 -14.15 13.50
CA LEU A 118 -22.54 -13.63 13.59
C LEU A 118 -23.43 -14.67 14.24
N ASN A 119 -24.08 -14.28 15.34
CA ASN A 119 -25.14 -15.08 15.92
C ASN A 119 -26.50 -14.62 15.35
N LYS A 120 -27.13 -15.48 14.57
CA LYS A 120 -28.40 -15.16 13.89
C LYS A 120 -29.61 -15.08 14.84
N LYS A 121 -29.50 -15.57 16.07
CA LYS A 121 -30.62 -15.54 17.03
C LYS A 121 -30.79 -14.19 17.71
N ASP A 122 -29.67 -13.55 18.03
CA ASP A 122 -29.62 -12.26 18.74
C ASP A 122 -28.94 -11.15 17.94
N HIS A 123 -28.54 -11.45 16.70
CA HIS A 123 -27.80 -10.56 15.78
C HIS A 123 -26.46 -10.06 16.36
N ALA A 124 -25.92 -10.73 17.36
CA ALA A 124 -24.64 -10.37 17.94
C ALA A 124 -23.51 -10.66 16.97
N LEU A 125 -22.72 -9.64 16.66
CA LEU A 125 -21.52 -9.74 15.84
C LEU A 125 -20.28 -9.61 16.73
N THR A 126 -19.40 -10.61 16.68
CA THR A 126 -18.09 -10.53 17.31
C THR A 126 -17.00 -10.56 16.24
N ILE A 127 -16.00 -9.69 16.40
CA ILE A 127 -14.88 -9.57 15.46
C ILE A 127 -13.59 -9.86 16.21
N LYS A 128 -12.79 -10.77 15.65
CA LYS A 128 -11.43 -11.03 16.08
C LYS A 128 -10.49 -10.74 14.92
N ALA A 129 -9.51 -9.88 15.15
CA ALA A 129 -8.49 -9.53 14.16
C ALA A 129 -7.12 -9.92 14.72
N ASP A 130 -6.51 -10.92 14.14
CA ASP A 130 -5.15 -11.38 14.45
C ASP A 130 -4.22 -10.92 13.32
N ILE A 131 -3.09 -10.30 13.66
CA ILE A 131 -2.05 -9.96 12.68
C ILE A 131 -1.00 -11.05 12.65
N ILE A 132 -0.56 -11.42 11.45
CA ILE A 132 0.55 -12.34 11.22
C ILE A 132 1.63 -11.66 10.40
N ASP A 133 2.88 -11.87 10.76
CA ASP A 133 4.01 -11.45 9.95
C ASP A 133 4.22 -12.46 8.82
N VAL A 134 4.31 -11.96 7.59
CA VAL A 134 4.62 -12.76 6.41
C VAL A 134 6.14 -12.80 6.22
N ASN A 135 6.72 -13.92 6.55
CA ASN A 135 8.18 -14.14 6.51
C ASN A 135 8.47 -15.59 6.06
N GLU A 136 9.73 -15.99 6.11
CA GLU A 136 10.20 -17.31 5.67
C GLU A 136 9.57 -18.50 6.46
N LYS A 137 8.89 -18.24 7.57
CA LYS A 137 8.18 -19.28 8.35
C LYS A 137 6.78 -19.58 7.80
N VAL A 138 6.27 -18.71 6.91
CA VAL A 138 4.99 -18.94 6.24
C VAL A 138 5.23 -19.90 5.08
N ALA A 139 4.55 -21.04 5.10
CA ALA A 139 4.69 -22.04 4.05
C ALA A 139 4.22 -21.49 2.69
N ILE A 140 4.98 -21.80 1.65
CA ILE A 140 4.62 -21.46 0.28
C ILE A 140 3.44 -22.32 -0.16
N ASP A 141 2.39 -21.70 -0.66
CA ASP A 141 1.28 -22.40 -1.34
C ASP A 141 1.71 -22.79 -2.76
N ALA A 142 1.76 -24.09 -3.03
CA ALA A 142 2.27 -24.62 -4.29
C ALA A 142 1.47 -24.15 -5.52
N ALA A 143 0.16 -23.98 -5.40
CA ALA A 143 -0.68 -23.54 -6.51
C ALA A 143 -0.44 -22.06 -6.83
N THR A 144 -0.30 -21.23 -5.80
CA THR A 144 0.04 -19.82 -5.94
C THR A 144 1.45 -19.65 -6.50
N ASP A 145 2.43 -20.46 -6.05
CA ASP A 145 3.81 -20.39 -6.53
C ASP A 145 3.91 -20.61 -8.05
N VAL A 146 3.18 -21.53 -8.61
CA VAL A 146 3.12 -21.72 -10.07
C VAL A 146 2.74 -20.44 -10.81
N VAL A 147 1.78 -19.68 -10.27
CA VAL A 147 1.35 -18.39 -10.85
C VAL A 147 2.44 -17.34 -10.68
N VAL A 148 3.07 -17.28 -9.51
CA VAL A 148 4.19 -16.37 -9.22
C VAL A 148 5.36 -16.64 -10.18
N GLN A 149 5.80 -17.88 -10.31
CA GLN A 149 6.90 -18.27 -11.18
C GLN A 149 6.62 -17.92 -12.67
N LYS A 150 5.38 -18.13 -13.12
CA LYS A 150 4.96 -17.72 -14.47
C LYS A 150 5.18 -16.22 -14.71
N TRP A 151 4.66 -15.39 -13.81
CA TRP A 151 4.74 -13.93 -13.98
C TRP A 151 6.15 -13.39 -13.77
N THR A 152 6.90 -13.94 -12.82
CA THR A 152 8.33 -13.63 -12.62
C THR A 152 9.13 -13.96 -13.89
N GLY A 153 8.87 -15.11 -14.51
CA GLY A 153 9.52 -15.50 -15.77
C GLY A 153 9.20 -14.53 -16.92
N ILE A 154 7.96 -14.04 -17.01
CA ILE A 154 7.57 -13.01 -18.00
C ILE A 154 8.29 -11.70 -17.71
N ALA A 155 8.31 -11.24 -16.45
CA ALA A 155 8.98 -10.02 -16.04
C ALA A 155 10.49 -10.07 -16.35
N ASN A 156 11.16 -11.17 -16.00
CA ASN A 156 12.59 -11.34 -16.27
C ASN A 156 12.92 -11.31 -17.77
N LYS A 157 12.08 -11.92 -18.62
CA LYS A 157 12.22 -11.82 -20.07
C LYS A 157 12.04 -10.39 -20.56
N SER A 158 11.10 -9.65 -20.01
CA SER A 158 10.88 -8.24 -20.33
C SER A 158 12.11 -7.39 -19.94
N TYR A 159 12.66 -7.59 -18.74
CA TYR A 159 13.91 -6.91 -18.33
C TYR A 159 15.07 -7.26 -19.23
N ALA A 160 15.24 -8.53 -19.59
CA ALA A 160 16.30 -8.96 -20.49
C ALA A 160 16.19 -8.31 -21.88
N SER A 161 14.98 -8.13 -22.41
CA SER A 161 14.76 -7.43 -23.69
C SER A 161 15.14 -5.94 -23.65
N LEU A 162 15.19 -5.34 -22.46
CA LEU A 162 15.64 -3.97 -22.21
C LEU A 162 17.14 -3.88 -21.86
N GLY A 163 17.86 -5.01 -21.88
CA GLY A 163 19.27 -5.10 -21.54
C GLY A 163 19.57 -5.22 -20.04
N PHE A 164 18.56 -5.52 -19.20
CA PHE A 164 18.72 -5.73 -17.77
C PHE A 164 18.68 -7.21 -17.39
N ASP A 165 19.54 -7.59 -16.47
CA ASP A 165 19.48 -8.89 -15.79
C ASP A 165 19.03 -8.69 -14.34
N ALA A 166 17.77 -9.04 -14.05
CA ALA A 166 17.17 -8.84 -12.73
C ALA A 166 18.00 -9.45 -11.59
N THR A 167 18.74 -10.54 -11.86
CA THR A 167 19.52 -11.29 -10.87
C THR A 167 20.95 -10.80 -10.72
N LYS A 168 21.40 -9.94 -11.65
CA LYS A 168 22.77 -9.43 -11.65
C LYS A 168 23.04 -8.58 -10.42
N VAL A 169 24.03 -8.96 -9.63
CA VAL A 169 24.46 -8.23 -8.43
C VAL A 169 25.18 -6.95 -8.85
N CYS A 170 24.71 -5.82 -8.34
CA CYS A 170 25.33 -4.49 -8.50
C CYS A 170 26.22 -4.13 -7.32
N MET A 171 25.83 -4.53 -6.10
CA MET A 171 26.57 -4.31 -4.87
C MET A 171 26.56 -5.60 -4.03
N GLN A 172 27.71 -6.22 -3.86
CA GLN A 172 27.84 -7.51 -3.18
C GLN A 172 27.81 -7.37 -1.67
N ASN A 173 28.52 -6.37 -1.13
CA ASN A 173 28.72 -6.15 0.29
C ASN A 173 28.51 -4.68 0.64
N GLY A 174 28.16 -4.40 1.89
CA GLY A 174 27.93 -3.07 2.43
C GLY A 174 26.91 -3.09 3.54
N GLU A 175 26.65 -1.92 4.10
CA GLU A 175 25.52 -1.75 5.03
C GLU A 175 24.19 -1.81 4.25
N PRO A 176 23.12 -2.36 4.85
CA PRO A 176 21.78 -2.30 4.28
C PRO A 176 21.38 -0.85 3.94
N LEU A 177 20.77 -0.65 2.78
CA LEU A 177 20.41 0.69 2.28
C LEU A 177 19.00 1.05 2.73
N ASP A 178 18.88 2.12 3.52
CA ASP A 178 17.59 2.57 4.06
C ASP A 178 16.82 3.43 3.06
N GLY A 179 15.84 2.82 2.41
CA GLY A 179 14.91 3.45 1.47
C GLY A 179 13.50 3.65 2.03
N ARG A 180 13.30 3.49 3.35
CA ARG A 180 11.97 3.63 3.97
C ARG A 180 11.42 5.03 3.79
N GLU A 181 10.17 5.14 3.35
CA GLU A 181 9.53 6.38 2.98
C GLU A 181 9.53 7.41 4.11
N ALA A 182 9.23 7.00 5.33
CA ALA A 182 9.21 7.87 6.51
C ALA A 182 10.57 8.59 6.75
N TYR A 183 11.69 7.94 6.41
CA TYR A 183 13.03 8.49 6.60
C TYR A 183 13.50 9.29 5.39
N ILE A 184 13.38 8.74 4.17
CA ILE A 184 13.87 9.43 2.95
C ILE A 184 13.10 10.72 2.65
N ARG A 185 11.90 10.91 3.23
CA ARG A 185 11.10 12.14 3.09
C ARG A 185 11.53 13.25 4.03
N THR A 186 12.21 12.91 5.11
CA THR A 186 12.51 13.85 6.22
C THR A 186 14.00 14.06 6.47
N GLN A 187 14.84 13.13 6.01
CA GLN A 187 16.28 13.19 6.23
C GLN A 187 17.06 12.44 5.15
N GLN A 188 18.37 12.68 5.10
CA GLN A 188 19.26 11.89 4.27
C GLN A 188 19.55 10.52 4.91
N THR A 189 19.38 9.46 4.13
CA THR A 189 19.81 8.10 4.48
C THR A 189 21.07 7.71 3.70
N ASN A 190 21.68 6.57 4.02
CA ASN A 190 22.78 6.03 3.22
C ASN A 190 22.36 5.72 1.78
N PHE A 191 21.10 5.32 1.57
CA PHE A 191 20.56 5.06 0.24
C PHE A 191 20.37 6.35 -0.58
N THR A 192 19.78 7.40 0.01
CA THR A 192 19.63 8.69 -0.69
C THR A 192 20.98 9.31 -1.04
N ARG A 193 21.99 9.19 -0.17
CA ARG A 193 23.36 9.63 -0.45
C ARG A 193 23.97 8.87 -1.63
N LEU A 194 23.80 7.54 -1.67
CA LEU A 194 24.29 6.73 -2.80
C LEU A 194 23.69 7.18 -4.12
N ILE A 195 22.38 7.46 -4.15
CA ILE A 195 21.70 7.96 -5.35
C ILE A 195 22.26 9.32 -5.79
N VAL A 196 22.33 10.29 -4.85
CA VAL A 196 22.84 11.64 -5.15
C VAL A 196 24.29 11.57 -5.63
N SER A 197 25.15 10.82 -4.95
CA SER A 197 26.56 10.66 -5.37
C SER A 197 26.70 9.97 -6.73
N SER A 198 25.74 9.11 -7.10
CA SER A 198 25.71 8.52 -8.45
C SER A 198 25.37 9.55 -9.53
N ILE A 199 24.48 10.49 -9.22
CA ILE A 199 24.13 11.61 -10.11
C ILE A 199 25.31 12.57 -10.25
N GLU A 200 25.95 12.95 -9.16
CA GLU A 200 27.18 13.79 -9.16
C GLU A 200 28.28 13.17 -10.01
N LYS A 201 28.48 11.87 -9.86
CA LYS A 201 29.47 11.14 -10.65
C LYS A 201 29.15 11.13 -12.14
N ALA A 202 27.86 11.13 -12.49
CA ALA A 202 27.43 11.18 -13.91
C ALA A 202 27.51 12.59 -14.52
N SER A 203 27.49 13.65 -13.66
CA SER A 203 27.57 15.07 -14.05
C SER A 203 28.69 15.78 -13.26
N PRO A 204 29.95 15.48 -13.52
CA PRO A 204 31.08 15.95 -12.70
C PRO A 204 31.35 17.46 -12.79
N ALA A 205 30.70 18.18 -13.70
CA ALA A 205 30.76 19.64 -13.78
C ALA A 205 29.75 20.36 -12.92
N ALA A 206 28.76 19.63 -12.34
CA ALA A 206 27.75 20.22 -11.46
C ALA A 206 28.31 20.41 -10.04
N ASP A 207 27.96 21.53 -9.39
CA ASP A 207 28.35 21.82 -8.01
C ASP A 207 27.53 21.03 -6.96
N VAL A 208 26.28 20.66 -7.30
CA VAL A 208 25.36 19.94 -6.43
C VAL A 208 24.43 19.03 -7.24
N ALA A 209 23.96 17.96 -6.63
CA ALA A 209 22.89 17.14 -7.19
C ALA A 209 21.66 17.14 -6.30
N ILE A 210 20.48 17.18 -6.91
CA ILE A 210 19.19 17.19 -6.22
C ILE A 210 18.32 16.09 -6.83
N VAL A 211 17.66 15.31 -5.98
CA VAL A 211 16.70 14.29 -6.39
C VAL A 211 15.42 14.41 -5.54
N ASN A 212 14.28 14.28 -6.20
CA ASN A 212 13.01 14.18 -5.48
C ASN A 212 12.93 12.85 -4.73
N SER A 213 12.82 12.89 -3.40
CA SER A 213 12.69 11.68 -2.58
C SER A 213 11.48 10.80 -2.97
N GLY A 214 10.41 11.41 -3.50
CA GLY A 214 9.25 10.69 -4.03
C GLY A 214 9.55 9.80 -5.24
N SER A 215 10.69 9.96 -5.89
CA SER A 215 11.14 9.06 -6.96
C SER A 215 11.68 7.73 -6.44
N ILE A 216 12.02 7.64 -5.15
CA ILE A 216 12.48 6.41 -4.49
C ILE A 216 11.24 5.65 -4.00
N ARG A 217 10.99 4.45 -4.56
CA ARG A 217 9.73 3.72 -4.39
C ARG A 217 9.83 2.41 -3.62
N VAL A 218 11.01 2.08 -3.12
CA VAL A 218 11.23 0.79 -2.46
C VAL A 218 10.52 0.65 -1.10
N ASP A 219 10.41 1.75 -0.34
CA ASP A 219 9.84 1.82 1.01
C ASP A 219 10.27 0.63 1.90
N ASP A 220 11.57 0.35 1.90
CA ASP A 220 12.17 -0.78 2.60
C ASP A 220 13.66 -0.54 2.86
N ILE A 221 14.25 -1.43 3.67
CA ILE A 221 15.70 -1.54 3.84
C ILE A 221 16.20 -2.60 2.86
N LEU A 222 16.96 -2.20 1.85
CA LEU A 222 17.57 -3.12 0.89
C LEU A 222 18.72 -3.86 1.56
N GLN A 223 18.57 -5.17 1.69
CA GLN A 223 19.62 -6.05 2.20
C GLN A 223 20.66 -6.34 1.11
N MET A 224 21.89 -6.66 1.50
CA MET A 224 22.92 -7.14 0.59
C MET A 224 22.70 -8.62 0.24
N PRO A 225 23.03 -9.03 -0.97
CA PRO A 225 23.51 -8.22 -2.11
C PRO A 225 22.39 -7.43 -2.79
N VAL A 226 22.69 -6.21 -3.29
CA VAL A 226 21.76 -5.41 -4.10
C VAL A 226 21.90 -5.80 -5.57
N THR A 227 20.77 -6.11 -6.20
CA THR A 227 20.71 -6.54 -7.61
C THR A 227 20.24 -5.43 -8.55
N GLN A 228 20.32 -5.66 -9.88
CA GLN A 228 19.71 -4.75 -10.85
C GLN A 228 18.19 -4.62 -10.65
N TYR A 229 17.51 -5.69 -10.22
CA TYR A 229 16.09 -5.61 -9.87
C TYR A 229 15.84 -4.64 -8.72
N ASP A 230 16.69 -4.66 -7.68
CA ASP A 230 16.57 -3.73 -6.56
C ASP A 230 16.73 -2.27 -6.99
N VAL A 231 17.65 -2.00 -7.92
CA VAL A 231 17.80 -0.65 -8.49
C VAL A 231 16.54 -0.24 -9.27
N ILE A 232 16.03 -1.12 -10.14
CA ILE A 232 14.85 -0.84 -10.97
C ILE A 232 13.61 -0.61 -10.10
N ARG A 233 13.36 -1.46 -9.11
CA ARG A 233 12.20 -1.29 -8.22
C ARG A 233 12.29 -0.07 -7.30
N SER A 234 13.52 0.36 -7.00
CA SER A 234 13.76 1.55 -6.19
C SER A 234 13.54 2.85 -6.96
N LEU A 235 13.94 2.87 -8.24
CA LEU A 235 13.83 4.03 -9.14
C LEU A 235 13.08 3.63 -10.43
N PRO A 236 11.79 3.29 -10.34
CA PRO A 236 11.04 2.73 -11.47
C PRO A 236 10.68 3.76 -12.53
N PHE A 237 10.81 5.04 -12.23
CA PHE A 237 10.51 6.10 -13.18
C PHE A 237 11.74 6.37 -14.04
N GLY A 238 11.62 6.17 -15.33
CA GLY A 238 12.67 6.57 -16.29
C GLY A 238 12.88 8.09 -16.25
N GLY A 239 14.01 8.53 -16.80
CA GLY A 239 14.31 9.94 -16.89
C GLY A 239 15.75 10.18 -17.32
N SER A 240 16.09 11.46 -17.53
CA SER A 240 17.45 11.91 -17.82
C SER A 240 17.96 12.75 -16.68
N ILE A 241 19.26 12.68 -16.42
CA ILE A 241 19.95 13.66 -15.58
C ILE A 241 20.02 14.96 -16.41
N MET A 242 19.60 16.07 -15.80
CA MET A 242 19.63 17.38 -16.41
C MET A 242 20.56 18.28 -15.61
N GLU A 243 21.47 18.98 -16.32
CA GLU A 243 22.26 20.07 -15.75
C GLU A 243 21.53 21.38 -15.96
N VAL A 244 21.41 22.17 -14.90
CA VAL A 244 20.70 23.47 -14.93
C VAL A 244 21.48 24.51 -14.15
N ASP A 245 21.54 25.73 -14.67
CA ASP A 245 22.06 26.87 -13.93
C ASP A 245 21.03 27.41 -12.96
N MET A 246 21.41 27.55 -11.70
CA MET A 246 20.51 28.00 -10.64
C MET A 246 21.16 29.06 -9.74
N LYS A 247 20.39 30.10 -9.40
CA LYS A 247 20.85 31.08 -8.40
C LYS A 247 20.90 30.44 -7.01
N GLY A 248 21.98 30.68 -6.25
CA GLY A 248 22.13 30.18 -4.90
C GLY A 248 20.96 30.59 -3.96
N SER A 249 20.37 31.77 -4.19
CA SER A 249 19.17 32.21 -3.46
C SER A 249 17.90 31.36 -3.72
N LEU A 250 17.86 30.60 -4.83
CA LEU A 250 16.79 29.63 -5.10
C LEU A 250 17.14 28.30 -4.45
N LEU A 251 18.41 27.88 -4.54
CA LEU A 251 18.88 26.62 -3.95
C LEU A 251 18.62 26.55 -2.44
N ILE A 252 18.78 27.67 -1.73
CA ILE A 252 18.48 27.74 -0.27
C ILE A 252 16.99 27.50 0.06
N LYS A 253 16.09 27.59 -0.91
CA LYS A 253 14.63 27.42 -0.72
C LYS A 253 14.15 26.00 -1.05
N ILE A 254 15.01 25.16 -1.55
CA ILE A 254 14.76 23.75 -1.84
C ILE A 254 15.16 22.89 -0.64
#